data_22f88e008141c16f5601774e052c7171
#
_entry.id   22f88e008141c16f5601774e052c7171
#
_cell.length_a   1.000
_cell.length_b   1.000
_cell.length_c   1.000
_cell.angle_alpha   90.00
_cell.angle_beta   90.00
_cell.angle_gamma   90.00
#
_symmetry.space_group_name_H-M   'P 1'
#
loop_
_entity.id
_entity.type
_entity.pdbx_description
1 polymer ?
#
loop_
_entity_poly.entity_id
_entity_poly.type
_entity_poly.pdbx_seq_one_letter_code
_entity_poly.pdbx_strand_id
1 'polypeptide(L)'
;MDRRFVALTLVLMLLLPGCLGTEDIDDSEVIEEETDTTPLQTIVAVQQTDGCDNLNPIHCMLPFPSDAFLREDNSTVTGYRVNYAENTFPVSGSLAGQGENVQIDSINLMDGMSPTTQIMTAFTTIPDLTGVADQHTIGASLEGGHPTILLNLETGEKVPHWVETDARADDETGTIVFIRTLEQLNPNTPYGVGISGLNVTPSVAFQAILDGLETDAPDVESRQTSMTNLIESIADAGHNTTNLKAAWQFHTASMESIVGPMLSMRADALERLGDDGIACNVESVETDWMDDSENDFRLIKGTYTVPHYLEWQNPPSLISTDANGTPQFVENAEVDFTLVIPQVLADKNQSGPLVVWGHGFLGDGRGAISSAAIGWMQEYEVAMVGTAISGWSGSDMDTIFMGLGNPQYFEHQSDRLQQTLVNQMALARTFKGVCSDIAELTYNGTNLVDSSDVNYMGYSLGGIYGASITAFSPDIDRAALWVGGSGFSTFIERSTNYAAFSDGFAVSQAYPERNDRALLIAVCQQM
;
A
#
# COMPACT_ATOMS: atom_id res chain seq x y z
N MET A 1 5.36 15.20 60.55
CA MET A 1 4.78 14.19 61.45
C MET A 1 4.94 12.87 60.75
N ASP A 2 6.06 12.23 60.96
CA ASP A 2 6.40 11.20 61.95
C ASP A 2 5.69 9.89 61.70
N ARG A 3 6.40 8.91 61.41
CA ARG A 3 7.25 7.84 61.98
C ARG A 3 6.84 6.51 61.35
N ARG A 4 7.74 5.78 60.67
CA ARG A 4 8.71 4.77 61.18
C ARG A 4 8.08 3.56 61.89
N PHE A 5 8.43 2.34 61.39
CA PHE A 5 9.16 1.24 62.06
C PHE A 5 8.93 -0.03 61.21
N VAL A 6 9.94 -0.67 60.56
CA VAL A 6 11.05 -1.53 60.99
C VAL A 6 10.63 -2.78 61.79
N ALA A 7 11.00 -3.94 61.25
CA ALA A 7 11.59 -5.12 61.90
C ALA A 7 11.49 -6.32 60.94
N LEU A 8 12.48 -6.90 60.37
CA LEU A 8 13.66 -7.63 60.81
C LEU A 8 13.38 -8.69 61.89
N THR A 9 13.56 -9.98 61.53
CA THR A 9 14.03 -11.11 62.36
C THR A 9 14.05 -12.36 61.47
N LEU A 10 15.10 -12.94 61.21
CA LEU A 10 16.19 -13.65 61.87
C LEU A 10 16.16 -15.15 61.53
N VAL A 11 17.22 -15.55 60.92
CA VAL A 11 17.77 -16.92 60.77
C VAL A 11 17.90 -17.62 62.08
N LEU A 12 17.61 -18.90 62.19
CA LEU A 12 18.32 -19.78 63.07
C LEU A 12 18.48 -21.20 62.53
N MET A 13 19.71 -21.57 62.32
CA MET A 13 20.23 -22.94 62.25
C MET A 13 19.91 -23.74 63.45
N LEU A 14 19.66 -25.01 63.28
CA LEU A 14 20.01 -25.98 64.29
C LEU A 14 20.60 -27.25 63.67
N LEU A 15 21.84 -27.42 63.94
CA LEU A 15 22.64 -28.65 63.84
C LEU A 15 22.41 -29.55 65.00
N LEU A 16 22.61 -30.83 64.80
CA LEU A 16 23.20 -31.86 65.65
C LEU A 16 22.28 -32.95 66.20
N PRO A 17 22.86 -34.05 66.58
CA PRO A 17 23.58 -35.08 65.86
C PRO A 17 23.05 -36.50 66.18
N GLY A 18 23.56 -37.44 65.40
CA GLY A 18 23.55 -38.85 65.46
C GLY A 18 23.33 -39.65 66.70
N CYS A 19 22.99 -40.91 66.43
CA CYS A 19 23.53 -42.00 67.23
C CYS A 19 23.57 -43.26 66.34
N LEU A 20 24.69 -43.91 66.49
CA LEU A 20 25.11 -45.18 65.93
C LEU A 20 24.11 -46.31 66.17
N GLY A 21 23.88 -47.10 65.14
CA GLY A 21 23.37 -48.46 65.25
C GLY A 21 23.99 -49.25 64.11
N THR A 22 24.88 -50.12 64.47
CA THR A 22 25.43 -51.15 63.53
C THR A 22 24.45 -52.26 63.44
N GLU A 23 24.02 -52.58 62.18
CA GLU A 23 23.56 -53.91 61.81
C GLU A 23 23.94 -54.25 60.38
N ASP A 24 24.15 -55.51 60.16
CA ASP A 24 24.90 -56.19 59.11
C ASP A 24 24.53 -55.89 57.66
N ILE A 25 25.58 -55.93 56.86
CA ILE A 25 25.59 -55.91 55.39
C ILE A 25 25.00 -57.23 54.91
N ASP A 26 23.94 -57.16 54.13
CA ASP A 26 23.58 -58.17 53.17
C ASP A 26 23.78 -57.63 51.76
N ASP A 27 24.63 -58.34 51.04
CA ASP A 27 24.95 -58.11 49.63
C ASP A 27 23.73 -58.40 48.76
N SER A 28 23.21 -57.38 48.08
CA SER A 28 22.73 -57.56 46.72
C SER A 28 22.00 -56.33 46.16
N GLU A 29 22.28 -56.09 44.89
CA GLU A 29 21.70 -55.14 43.92
C GLU A 29 22.33 -53.75 43.87
N VAL A 30 23.36 -53.69 43.05
CA VAL A 30 23.78 -52.47 42.40
C VAL A 30 22.66 -52.11 41.40
N ILE A 31 21.78 -51.16 41.82
CA ILE A 31 20.93 -50.46 40.87
C ILE A 31 21.87 -49.51 40.13
N GLU A 32 22.25 -49.85 38.90
CA GLU A 32 22.79 -48.90 37.95
C GLU A 32 21.68 -47.84 37.73
N GLU A 33 21.79 -46.66 38.39
CA GLU A 33 21.11 -45.46 37.91
C GLU A 33 21.58 -45.27 36.44
N GLU A 34 20.76 -45.62 35.49
CA GLU A 34 20.89 -45.12 34.14
C GLU A 34 20.82 -43.60 34.25
N THR A 35 21.97 -42.96 34.28
CA THR A 35 22.03 -41.51 34.04
C THR A 35 21.53 -41.32 32.64
N ASP A 36 20.29 -40.82 32.53
CA ASP A 36 19.73 -40.28 31.29
C ASP A 36 20.68 -39.18 30.81
N THR A 37 21.59 -39.58 29.91
CA THR A 37 22.53 -38.68 29.24
C THR A 37 21.90 -38.13 27.97
N THR A 38 20.58 -37.89 27.94
CA THR A 38 19.98 -37.10 26.87
C THR A 38 20.66 -35.75 26.92
N PRO A 39 21.38 -35.32 25.88
CA PRO A 39 21.98 -33.97 25.90
C PRO A 39 20.88 -32.96 26.16
N LEU A 40 21.07 -32.11 27.14
CA LEU A 40 20.20 -30.95 27.30
C LEU A 40 20.18 -30.20 25.98
N GLN A 41 19.04 -30.26 25.27
CA GLN A 41 18.86 -29.57 24.01
C GLN A 41 18.99 -28.08 24.31
N THR A 42 19.95 -27.43 23.68
CA THR A 42 20.19 -26.00 23.92
C THR A 42 19.09 -25.23 23.21
N ILE A 43 18.14 -24.69 23.97
CA ILE A 43 17.11 -23.79 23.46
C ILE A 43 17.73 -22.41 23.29
N VAL A 44 17.67 -21.85 22.10
CA VAL A 44 18.17 -20.51 21.78
C VAL A 44 17.14 -19.46 22.22
N ALA A 45 17.56 -18.56 23.07
CA ALA A 45 16.72 -17.45 23.50
C ALA A 45 16.61 -16.40 22.38
N VAL A 46 15.38 -16.09 21.97
CA VAL A 46 15.05 -15.11 20.93
C VAL A 46 14.29 -13.94 21.56
N GLN A 47 14.59 -12.73 21.15
CA GLN A 47 13.78 -11.58 21.53
C GLN A 47 12.36 -11.75 20.97
N GLN A 48 11.38 -11.73 21.84
CA GLN A 48 9.97 -11.92 21.49
C GLN A 48 9.18 -10.65 21.77
N THR A 49 8.34 -10.27 20.81
CA THR A 49 7.36 -9.19 20.96
C THR A 49 6.04 -9.66 20.32
N ASP A 50 4.98 -9.63 21.11
CA ASP A 50 3.66 -10.04 20.64
C ASP A 50 3.21 -9.17 19.45
N GLY A 51 2.60 -9.78 18.44
CA GLY A 51 2.12 -9.10 17.24
C GLY A 51 3.22 -8.70 16.24
N CYS A 52 4.48 -9.08 16.49
CA CYS A 52 5.63 -8.82 15.63
C CYS A 52 6.09 -10.09 14.90
N ASP A 53 6.81 -9.91 13.79
CA ASP A 53 7.61 -10.98 13.20
C ASP A 53 8.95 -11.06 13.94
N ASN A 54 9.09 -12.06 14.84
CA ASN A 54 10.30 -12.23 15.66
C ASN A 54 11.49 -12.82 14.90
N LEU A 55 11.35 -13.06 13.59
CA LEU A 55 12.47 -13.45 12.73
C LEU A 55 13.50 -12.32 12.59
N ASN A 56 13.08 -11.06 12.62
CA ASN A 56 13.96 -9.90 12.55
C ASN A 56 13.61 -8.87 13.65
N PRO A 57 14.34 -8.85 14.76
CA PRO A 57 13.99 -8.03 15.93
C PRO A 57 14.32 -6.53 15.75
N ILE A 58 14.83 -6.10 14.60
CA ILE A 58 15.17 -4.68 14.35
C ILE A 58 13.91 -3.83 14.30
N HIS A 59 12.83 -4.36 13.73
CA HIS A 59 11.53 -3.71 13.71
C HIS A 59 10.40 -4.75 13.69
N CYS A 60 9.30 -4.46 14.38
CA CYS A 60 8.15 -5.36 14.53
C CYS A 60 7.62 -5.92 13.20
N MET A 61 7.65 -5.12 12.15
CA MET A 61 7.12 -5.46 10.83
C MET A 61 8.15 -6.07 9.87
N LEU A 62 9.39 -6.29 10.29
CA LEU A 62 10.42 -6.85 9.43
C LEU A 62 10.63 -8.36 9.65
N PRO A 63 10.91 -9.10 8.57
CA PRO A 63 10.94 -8.69 7.17
C PRO A 63 9.54 -8.38 6.62
N PHE A 64 9.43 -7.53 5.60
CA PHE A 64 8.16 -7.12 5.03
C PHE A 64 8.15 -7.25 3.50
N PRO A 65 7.04 -7.72 2.87
CA PRO A 65 5.92 -8.40 3.50
C PRO A 65 6.32 -9.78 4.02
N SER A 66 5.54 -10.36 4.95
CA SER A 66 5.86 -11.65 5.56
C SER A 66 4.59 -12.48 5.83
N ASP A 67 4.68 -13.79 5.65
CA ASP A 67 3.62 -14.74 6.02
C ASP A 67 3.37 -14.78 7.53
N ALA A 68 4.27 -14.23 8.36
CA ALA A 68 4.04 -14.05 9.78
C ALA A 68 2.77 -13.23 10.08
N PHE A 69 2.36 -12.37 9.14
CA PHE A 69 1.16 -11.54 9.22
C PHE A 69 -0.02 -12.10 8.42
N LEU A 70 0.00 -13.41 8.12
CA LEU A 70 -1.12 -14.11 7.52
C LEU A 70 -1.66 -15.17 8.47
N ARG A 71 -2.95 -15.41 8.43
CA ARG A 71 -3.61 -16.56 9.05
C ARG A 71 -4.35 -17.37 8.00
N GLU A 72 -4.50 -18.66 8.20
CA GLU A 72 -5.32 -19.50 7.34
C GLU A 72 -6.79 -19.06 7.38
N ASP A 73 -7.40 -18.94 6.21
CA ASP A 73 -8.82 -18.63 6.05
C ASP A 73 -9.35 -19.25 4.75
N ASN A 74 -9.97 -20.41 4.87
CA ASN A 74 -10.52 -21.15 3.73
C ASN A 74 -11.72 -20.46 3.05
N SER A 75 -12.16 -19.30 3.54
CA SER A 75 -13.22 -18.52 2.90
C SER A 75 -12.71 -17.59 1.81
N THR A 76 -11.40 -17.43 1.69
CA THR A 76 -10.74 -16.57 0.70
C THR A 76 -10.22 -17.37 -0.49
N VAL A 77 -9.89 -16.66 -1.58
CA VAL A 77 -9.34 -17.28 -2.79
C VAL A 77 -7.93 -17.84 -2.57
N THR A 78 -7.11 -17.13 -1.79
CA THR A 78 -5.73 -17.56 -1.49
C THR A 78 -5.65 -18.64 -0.42
N GLY A 79 -6.70 -18.82 0.39
CA GLY A 79 -6.66 -19.63 1.61
C GLY A 79 -6.08 -18.93 2.83
N TYR A 80 -5.75 -17.65 2.69
CA TYR A 80 -5.16 -16.81 3.74
C TYR A 80 -5.95 -15.54 3.96
N ARG A 81 -5.67 -14.89 5.08
CA ARG A 81 -6.14 -13.54 5.41
C ARG A 81 -5.07 -12.79 6.17
N VAL A 82 -4.91 -11.51 5.86
CA VAL A 82 -4.01 -10.62 6.60
C VAL A 82 -4.46 -10.55 8.07
N ASN A 83 -3.49 -10.55 8.98
CA ASN A 83 -3.72 -10.63 10.42
C ASN A 83 -2.68 -9.79 11.18
N TYR A 84 -2.72 -8.49 10.96
CA TYR A 84 -1.95 -7.56 11.80
C TYR A 84 -2.62 -7.40 13.16
N ALA A 85 -1.84 -7.35 14.23
CA ALA A 85 -2.30 -7.01 15.57
C ALA A 85 -2.20 -5.49 15.79
N GLU A 86 -2.95 -4.97 16.76
CA GLU A 86 -2.92 -3.54 17.10
C GLU A 86 -1.51 -3.02 17.46
N ASN A 87 -0.67 -3.85 18.02
CA ASN A 87 0.69 -3.50 18.42
C ASN A 87 1.75 -3.80 17.34
N THR A 88 1.36 -4.27 16.16
CA THR A 88 2.28 -4.46 15.02
C THR A 88 2.83 -3.14 14.52
N PHE A 89 2.04 -2.08 14.61
CA PHE A 89 2.35 -0.77 14.04
C PHE A 89 2.93 0.17 15.10
N PRO A 90 3.83 1.08 14.70
CA PRO A 90 4.33 2.12 15.57
C PRO A 90 3.20 3.08 15.99
N VAL A 91 3.25 3.56 17.21
CA VAL A 91 2.27 4.51 17.75
C VAL A 91 2.59 5.92 17.27
N SER A 92 1.58 6.65 16.79
CA SER A 92 1.75 8.02 16.35
C SER A 92 2.10 8.96 17.49
N GLY A 93 3.16 9.74 17.32
CA GLY A 93 3.54 10.84 18.22
C GLY A 93 2.86 12.17 17.89
N SER A 94 2.05 12.27 16.81
CA SER A 94 1.41 13.51 16.41
C SER A 94 0.25 13.89 17.32
N LEU A 95 -0.09 15.19 17.36
CA LEU A 95 -1.24 15.69 18.12
C LEU A 95 -2.58 15.10 17.63
N ALA A 96 -2.67 14.72 16.36
CA ALA A 96 -3.89 14.16 15.77
C ALA A 96 -4.11 12.68 16.11
N GLY A 97 -3.05 11.94 16.47
CA GLY A 97 -3.12 10.52 16.77
C GLY A 97 -2.23 10.12 17.94
N GLN A 98 -1.91 11.04 18.84
CA GLN A 98 -0.96 10.80 19.93
C GLN A 98 -1.46 9.70 20.87
N GLY A 99 -0.72 8.60 20.91
CA GLY A 99 -1.04 7.44 21.76
C GLY A 99 -2.13 6.54 21.17
N GLU A 100 -2.60 6.80 19.94
CA GLU A 100 -3.53 5.90 19.25
C GLU A 100 -2.75 4.86 18.46
N ASN A 101 -3.16 3.60 18.60
CA ASN A 101 -2.72 2.53 17.72
C ASN A 101 -3.34 2.71 16.32
N VAL A 102 -2.61 2.33 15.29
CA VAL A 102 -3.14 2.29 13.94
C VAL A 102 -4.19 1.17 13.87
N GLN A 103 -5.44 1.53 13.62
CA GLN A 103 -6.51 0.56 13.35
C GLN A 103 -6.59 0.35 11.84
N ILE A 104 -6.53 -0.90 11.41
CA ILE A 104 -6.45 -1.27 10.01
C ILE A 104 -7.35 -2.46 9.71
N ASP A 105 -8.59 -2.35 10.14
CA ASP A 105 -9.57 -3.41 9.95
C ASP A 105 -9.76 -3.77 8.47
N SER A 106 -9.67 -2.78 7.59
CA SER A 106 -9.77 -2.98 6.14
C SER A 106 -8.62 -3.80 5.57
N ILE A 107 -7.38 -3.55 6.01
CA ILE A 107 -6.23 -4.35 5.56
C ILE A 107 -6.37 -5.80 6.01
N ASN A 108 -6.88 -6.03 7.23
CA ASN A 108 -7.14 -7.37 7.75
C ASN A 108 -8.30 -8.09 7.03
N LEU A 109 -9.01 -7.43 6.12
CA LEU A 109 -9.96 -8.08 5.20
C LEU A 109 -9.29 -8.65 3.94
N MET A 110 -8.08 -8.22 3.61
CA MET A 110 -7.36 -8.70 2.43
C MET A 110 -6.93 -10.16 2.59
N ASP A 111 -6.84 -10.87 1.48
CA ASP A 111 -6.46 -12.28 1.44
C ASP A 111 -4.98 -12.53 1.12
N GLY A 112 -4.15 -11.50 1.24
CA GLY A 112 -2.71 -11.55 1.02
C GLY A 112 -2.09 -10.17 0.92
N MET A 113 -0.81 -10.11 0.58
CA MET A 113 -0.05 -8.88 0.49
C MET A 113 -0.19 -8.24 -0.89
N SER A 114 -0.11 -6.90 -1.00
CA SER A 114 -0.17 -6.23 -2.29
C SER A 114 0.93 -6.71 -3.24
N PRO A 115 0.62 -7.07 -4.49
CA PRO A 115 1.64 -7.51 -5.46
C PRO A 115 2.56 -6.37 -5.93
N THR A 116 2.29 -5.13 -5.55
CA THR A 116 3.15 -3.96 -5.81
C THR A 116 3.83 -3.43 -4.56
N THR A 117 3.78 -4.16 -3.45
CA THR A 117 4.38 -3.74 -2.19
C THR A 117 5.91 -3.67 -2.28
N GLN A 118 6.51 -2.85 -1.44
CA GLN A 118 7.97 -2.85 -1.26
C GLN A 118 8.38 -4.09 -0.46
N ILE A 119 9.45 -4.76 -0.89
CA ILE A 119 10.04 -5.88 -0.16
C ILE A 119 11.21 -5.32 0.66
N MET A 120 11.18 -5.50 1.98
CA MET A 120 12.09 -4.83 2.90
C MET A 120 12.61 -5.76 3.99
N THR A 121 13.86 -5.53 4.36
CA THR A 121 14.45 -6.06 5.59
C THR A 121 15.47 -5.05 6.14
N ALA A 122 16.07 -5.33 7.28
CA ALA A 122 17.16 -4.55 7.83
C ALA A 122 18.17 -5.46 8.56
N PHE A 123 19.39 -4.96 8.72
CA PHE A 123 20.44 -5.61 9.45
C PHE A 123 21.03 -4.66 10.49
N THR A 124 21.71 -5.18 11.49
CA THR A 124 22.39 -4.37 12.52
C THR A 124 23.55 -3.52 11.96
N THR A 125 23.99 -3.81 10.75
CA THR A 125 25.03 -3.06 10.02
C THR A 125 24.54 -2.79 8.60
N ILE A 126 24.98 -1.68 8.02
CA ILE A 126 24.67 -1.36 6.61
C ILE A 126 25.31 -2.44 5.71
N PRO A 127 24.55 -3.10 4.82
CA PRO A 127 25.08 -4.11 3.93
C PRO A 127 26.01 -3.50 2.87
N ASP A 128 27.03 -4.26 2.50
CA ASP A 128 27.88 -3.94 1.35
C ASP A 128 27.17 -4.40 0.07
N LEU A 129 26.64 -3.46 -0.71
CA LEU A 129 25.94 -3.73 -1.97
C LEU A 129 26.89 -3.80 -3.18
N THR A 130 28.20 -3.89 -2.99
CA THR A 130 29.17 -4.04 -4.09
C THR A 130 28.86 -5.32 -4.88
N GLY A 131 28.57 -5.16 -6.18
CA GLY A 131 28.23 -6.29 -7.08
C GLY A 131 26.79 -6.78 -6.98
N VAL A 132 25.94 -6.13 -6.21
CA VAL A 132 24.51 -6.37 -6.21
C VAL A 132 23.86 -5.62 -7.37
N ALA A 133 22.80 -6.18 -7.96
CA ALA A 133 22.05 -5.52 -9.03
C ALA A 133 21.47 -4.18 -8.57
N ASP A 134 21.71 -3.15 -9.33
CA ASP A 134 21.11 -1.82 -9.20
C ASP A 134 20.04 -1.60 -10.28
N GLN A 135 19.40 -0.44 -10.28
CA GLN A 135 18.36 -0.06 -11.25
C GLN A 135 18.82 -0.08 -12.73
N HIS A 136 20.13 -0.11 -13.00
CA HIS A 136 20.70 -0.16 -14.35
C HIS A 136 21.19 -1.56 -14.74
N THR A 137 21.30 -2.46 -13.77
CA THR A 137 21.85 -3.81 -13.93
C THR A 137 20.89 -4.90 -13.45
N ILE A 138 19.58 -4.64 -13.49
CA ILE A 138 18.52 -5.52 -12.94
C ILE A 138 18.68 -6.98 -13.39
N GLY A 139 19.04 -7.23 -14.66
CA GLY A 139 19.26 -8.57 -15.20
C GLY A 139 20.29 -9.41 -14.45
N ALA A 140 21.25 -8.78 -13.75
CA ALA A 140 22.24 -9.48 -12.94
C ALA A 140 21.59 -10.23 -11.75
N SER A 141 20.42 -9.82 -11.28
CA SER A 141 19.69 -10.50 -10.20
C SER A 141 19.27 -11.95 -10.58
N LEU A 142 19.21 -12.25 -11.86
CA LEU A 142 18.85 -13.59 -12.37
C LEU A 142 20.04 -14.54 -12.48
N GLU A 143 21.27 -14.03 -12.38
CA GLU A 143 22.49 -14.81 -12.54
C GLU A 143 22.74 -15.73 -11.32
N GLY A 144 23.40 -16.85 -11.57
CA GLY A 144 23.88 -17.72 -10.49
C GLY A 144 24.97 -17.03 -9.69
N GLY A 145 24.82 -17.01 -8.36
CA GLY A 145 25.78 -16.37 -7.45
C GLY A 145 25.48 -14.90 -7.12
N HIS A 146 24.40 -14.31 -7.64
CA HIS A 146 23.92 -13.01 -7.17
C HIS A 146 23.57 -13.09 -5.66
N PRO A 147 23.91 -12.09 -4.84
CA PRO A 147 23.70 -12.14 -3.38
C PRO A 147 22.24 -12.22 -2.94
N THR A 148 21.31 -11.75 -3.76
CA THR A 148 19.87 -11.80 -3.44
C THR A 148 19.10 -12.63 -4.46
N ILE A 149 18.03 -13.25 -4.01
CA ILE A 149 17.06 -13.95 -4.86
C ILE A 149 15.65 -13.55 -4.44
N LEU A 150 14.80 -13.31 -5.41
CA LEU A 150 13.35 -13.28 -5.27
C LEU A 150 12.80 -14.38 -6.17
N LEU A 151 12.08 -15.32 -5.59
CA LEU A 151 11.67 -16.55 -6.23
C LEU A 151 10.14 -16.68 -6.20
N ASN A 152 9.53 -16.94 -7.34
CA ASN A 152 8.17 -17.42 -7.40
C ASN A 152 8.19 -18.89 -6.95
N LEU A 153 7.59 -19.20 -5.80
CA LEU A 153 7.64 -20.54 -5.21
C LEU A 153 6.70 -21.54 -5.91
N GLU A 154 5.75 -21.07 -6.72
CA GLU A 154 4.87 -21.91 -7.50
C GLU A 154 5.56 -22.43 -8.77
N THR A 155 6.30 -21.56 -9.46
CA THR A 155 6.94 -21.88 -10.75
C THR A 155 8.41 -22.22 -10.62
N GLY A 156 9.08 -21.82 -9.53
CA GLY A 156 10.52 -21.90 -9.36
C GLY A 156 11.30 -20.87 -10.18
N GLU A 157 10.63 -19.88 -10.76
CA GLU A 157 11.26 -18.83 -11.57
C GLU A 157 11.76 -17.67 -10.71
N LYS A 158 12.94 -17.17 -11.04
CA LYS A 158 13.51 -15.97 -10.41
C LYS A 158 12.82 -14.72 -10.93
N VAL A 159 12.50 -13.80 -10.02
CA VAL A 159 11.93 -12.49 -10.35
C VAL A 159 13.05 -11.47 -10.50
N PRO A 160 13.13 -10.73 -11.63
CA PRO A 160 14.13 -9.68 -11.82
C PRO A 160 13.90 -8.53 -10.85
N HIS A 161 14.96 -8.14 -10.14
CA HIS A 161 14.89 -7.12 -9.10
C HIS A 161 16.22 -6.38 -8.95
N TRP A 162 16.20 -5.25 -8.24
CA TRP A 162 17.41 -4.58 -7.79
C TRP A 162 17.34 -4.32 -6.28
N VAL A 163 18.46 -3.98 -5.70
CA VAL A 163 18.59 -3.76 -4.26
C VAL A 163 19.16 -2.38 -3.99
N GLU A 164 18.59 -1.69 -3.03
CA GLU A 164 19.10 -0.42 -2.54
C GLU A 164 18.90 -0.30 -1.03
N THR A 165 19.76 0.46 -0.38
CA THR A 165 19.53 0.90 1.00
C THR A 165 18.70 2.17 1.02
N ASP A 166 18.02 2.43 2.13
CA ASP A 166 17.27 3.66 2.29
C ASP A 166 18.19 4.89 2.30
N ALA A 167 18.14 5.65 1.20
CA ALA A 167 18.97 6.86 1.02
C ALA A 167 18.59 8.02 1.96
N ARG A 168 17.49 7.89 2.72
CA ARG A 168 17.04 8.87 3.71
C ARG A 168 17.33 8.45 5.15
N ALA A 169 17.92 7.26 5.34
CA ALA A 169 18.32 6.82 6.66
C ALA A 169 19.47 7.70 7.18
N ASP A 170 19.40 8.04 8.46
CA ASP A 170 20.56 8.55 9.17
C ASP A 170 21.56 7.40 9.34
N ASP A 171 22.86 7.68 9.28
CA ASP A 171 23.97 6.73 9.11
C ASP A 171 24.11 5.61 10.18
N GLU A 172 23.12 5.39 11.01
CA GLU A 172 23.24 4.48 12.13
C GLU A 172 22.32 3.26 11.97
N THR A 173 22.67 2.19 12.55
CA THR A 173 22.11 0.84 12.66
C THR A 173 20.65 0.63 12.24
N GLY A 174 20.40 -0.45 11.47
CA GLY A 174 19.05 -0.87 11.14
C GLY A 174 18.48 -0.24 9.88
N THR A 175 19.34 0.34 9.02
CA THR A 175 18.91 0.89 7.72
C THR A 175 18.18 -0.16 6.90
N ILE A 176 17.00 0.22 6.39
CA ILE A 176 16.21 -0.65 5.53
C ILE A 176 16.92 -0.92 4.22
N VAL A 177 16.87 -2.18 3.82
CA VAL A 177 17.25 -2.70 2.51
C VAL A 177 15.97 -2.96 1.73
N PHE A 178 15.84 -2.32 0.58
CA PHE A 178 14.74 -2.54 -0.36
C PHE A 178 15.17 -3.54 -1.44
N ILE A 179 14.31 -4.52 -1.70
CA ILE A 179 14.35 -5.36 -2.90
C ILE A 179 13.20 -4.91 -3.79
N ARG A 180 13.52 -4.30 -4.92
CA ARG A 180 12.54 -3.69 -5.80
C ARG A 180 12.38 -4.49 -7.07
N THR A 181 11.16 -4.88 -7.37
CA THR A 181 10.83 -5.69 -8.55
C THR A 181 10.78 -4.84 -9.82
N LEU A 182 11.20 -5.41 -10.93
CA LEU A 182 11.09 -4.78 -12.25
C LEU A 182 9.64 -4.64 -12.70
N GLU A 183 8.80 -5.58 -12.31
CA GLU A 183 7.39 -5.66 -12.68
C GLU A 183 6.53 -6.01 -11.46
N GLN A 184 5.24 -5.82 -11.56
CA GLN A 184 4.29 -6.26 -10.55
C GLN A 184 4.38 -7.77 -10.37
N LEU A 185 4.34 -8.23 -9.13
CA LEU A 185 4.26 -9.64 -8.80
C LEU A 185 2.90 -10.24 -9.24
N ASN A 186 2.89 -11.53 -9.52
CA ASN A 186 1.64 -12.21 -9.83
C ASN A 186 0.71 -12.20 -8.59
N PRO A 187 -0.59 -12.02 -8.77
CA PRO A 187 -1.56 -12.17 -7.69
C PRO A 187 -1.69 -13.63 -7.26
N ASN A 188 -2.17 -13.86 -6.04
CA ASN A 188 -2.41 -15.19 -5.46
C ASN A 188 -1.21 -16.15 -5.63
N THR A 189 0.00 -15.66 -5.32
CA THR A 189 1.24 -16.40 -5.59
C THR A 189 2.17 -16.30 -4.39
N PRO A 190 2.75 -17.44 -3.93
CA PRO A 190 3.77 -17.44 -2.89
C PRO A 190 5.13 -17.02 -3.47
N TYR A 191 5.82 -16.14 -2.76
CA TYR A 191 7.17 -15.69 -3.09
C TYR A 191 8.14 -15.94 -1.96
N GLY A 192 9.36 -16.34 -2.31
CA GLY A 192 10.47 -16.52 -1.40
C GLY A 192 11.58 -15.50 -1.64
N VAL A 193 12.13 -14.98 -0.56
CA VAL A 193 13.27 -14.07 -0.57
C VAL A 193 14.45 -14.74 0.09
N GLY A 194 15.65 -14.60 -0.50
CA GLY A 194 16.89 -15.04 0.09
C GLY A 194 17.97 -13.97 -0.06
N ILE A 195 18.76 -13.75 1.00
CA ILE A 195 19.89 -12.82 1.01
C ILE A 195 21.11 -13.55 1.54
N SER A 196 22.19 -13.55 0.76
CA SER A 196 23.46 -14.19 1.09
C SER A 196 24.60 -13.17 1.11
N GLY A 197 25.58 -13.36 1.95
CA GLY A 197 26.78 -12.52 1.99
C GLY A 197 26.51 -11.12 2.54
N LEU A 198 26.74 -10.08 1.73
CA LEU A 198 26.54 -8.66 2.01
C LEU A 198 27.30 -8.11 3.23
N ASN A 199 28.22 -8.89 3.79
CA ASN A 199 29.01 -8.54 4.98
C ASN A 199 28.13 -8.14 6.20
N VAL A 200 27.00 -8.81 6.37
CA VAL A 200 26.05 -8.61 7.47
C VAL A 200 25.92 -9.87 8.34
N THR A 201 25.39 -9.71 9.55
CA THR A 201 25.12 -10.82 10.47
C THR A 201 23.62 -11.16 10.43
N PRO A 202 23.26 -12.46 10.35
CA PRO A 202 21.88 -12.88 10.48
C PRO A 202 21.32 -12.56 11.87
N SER A 203 20.01 -12.48 12.02
CA SER A 203 19.37 -12.42 13.32
C SER A 203 19.61 -13.70 14.12
N VAL A 204 19.48 -13.62 15.44
CA VAL A 204 19.61 -14.81 16.31
C VAL A 204 18.57 -15.86 15.96
N ALA A 205 17.31 -15.43 15.68
CA ALA A 205 16.23 -16.32 15.29
C ALA A 205 16.53 -17.03 13.97
N PHE A 206 16.95 -16.29 12.95
CA PHE A 206 17.27 -16.88 11.65
C PHE A 206 18.50 -17.81 11.72
N GLN A 207 19.52 -17.45 12.49
CA GLN A 207 20.68 -18.31 12.71
C GLN A 207 20.30 -19.61 13.40
N ALA A 208 19.41 -19.60 14.40
CA ALA A 208 18.93 -20.80 15.07
C ALA A 208 18.21 -21.74 14.07
N ILE A 209 17.41 -21.21 13.17
CA ILE A 209 16.78 -21.99 12.09
C ILE A 209 17.83 -22.64 11.19
N LEU A 210 18.86 -21.89 10.76
CA LEU A 210 19.93 -22.41 9.91
C LEU A 210 20.72 -23.54 10.59
N ASP A 211 20.91 -23.44 11.90
CA ASP A 211 21.64 -24.41 12.69
C ASP A 211 20.77 -25.60 13.16
N GLY A 212 19.45 -25.57 12.85
CA GLY A 212 18.49 -26.60 13.28
C GLY A 212 18.31 -26.66 14.80
N LEU A 213 18.46 -25.52 15.48
CA LEU A 213 18.32 -25.40 16.92
C LEU A 213 16.89 -24.98 17.31
N GLU A 214 16.39 -25.54 18.42
CA GLU A 214 15.13 -25.09 19.00
C GLU A 214 15.25 -23.68 19.58
N THR A 215 14.17 -22.90 19.49
CA THR A 215 14.07 -21.56 20.07
C THR A 215 12.97 -21.49 21.12
N ASP A 216 13.02 -20.47 21.98
CA ASP A 216 11.96 -20.19 22.95
C ASP A 216 10.85 -19.28 22.36
N ALA A 217 10.90 -18.98 21.04
CA ALA A 217 9.93 -18.16 20.33
C ALA A 217 8.97 -19.04 19.51
N PRO A 218 7.70 -19.22 19.92
CA PRO A 218 6.76 -20.12 19.27
C PRO A 218 6.48 -19.79 17.81
N ASP A 219 6.47 -18.52 17.42
CA ASP A 219 6.27 -18.08 16.04
C ASP A 219 7.48 -18.42 15.14
N VAL A 220 8.70 -18.33 15.67
CA VAL A 220 9.92 -18.75 14.98
C VAL A 220 9.94 -20.28 14.84
N GLU A 221 9.63 -20.98 15.94
CA GLU A 221 9.63 -22.44 15.99
C GLU A 221 8.61 -23.05 15.02
N SER A 222 7.42 -22.49 14.93
CA SER A 222 6.37 -22.95 14.01
C SER A 222 6.78 -22.86 12.53
N ARG A 223 7.75 -22.01 12.21
CA ARG A 223 8.24 -21.77 10.83
C ARG A 223 9.45 -22.65 10.42
N GLN A 224 10.01 -23.45 11.32
CA GLN A 224 11.20 -24.28 11.05
C GLN A 224 11.03 -25.12 9.77
N THR A 225 9.90 -25.81 9.62
CA THR A 225 9.64 -26.67 8.45
C THR A 225 9.47 -25.87 7.17
N SER A 226 8.65 -24.82 7.19
CA SER A 226 8.43 -23.97 6.01
C SER A 226 9.71 -23.25 5.57
N MET A 227 10.54 -22.83 6.52
CA MET A 227 11.82 -22.21 6.25
C MET A 227 12.82 -23.21 5.62
N THR A 228 12.84 -24.46 6.08
CA THR A 228 13.67 -25.50 5.46
C THR A 228 13.26 -25.71 4.00
N ASN A 229 11.97 -25.84 3.72
CA ASN A 229 11.44 -25.99 2.35
C ASN A 229 11.78 -24.75 1.48
N LEU A 230 11.70 -23.56 2.04
CA LEU A 230 12.09 -22.32 1.34
C LEU A 230 13.57 -22.34 0.98
N ILE A 231 14.45 -22.70 1.91
CA ILE A 231 15.90 -22.77 1.69
C ILE A 231 16.25 -23.81 0.61
N GLU A 232 15.56 -24.96 0.61
CA GLU A 232 15.69 -25.96 -0.44
C GLU A 232 15.26 -25.42 -1.80
N SER A 233 14.11 -24.74 -1.89
CA SER A 233 13.64 -24.12 -3.13
C SER A 233 14.61 -23.06 -3.67
N ILE A 234 15.18 -22.26 -2.77
CA ILE A 234 16.21 -21.26 -3.09
C ILE A 234 17.49 -21.94 -3.63
N ALA A 235 17.91 -23.06 -3.02
CA ALA A 235 19.05 -23.84 -3.48
C ALA A 235 18.80 -24.46 -4.86
N ASP A 236 17.62 -25.05 -5.08
CA ASP A 236 17.21 -25.65 -6.35
C ASP A 236 17.16 -24.63 -7.49
N ALA A 237 16.81 -23.37 -7.18
CA ALA A 237 16.90 -22.25 -8.11
C ALA A 237 18.35 -21.78 -8.38
N GLY A 238 19.35 -22.44 -7.80
CA GLY A 238 20.77 -22.19 -8.03
C GLY A 238 21.34 -21.01 -7.24
N HIS A 239 20.69 -20.59 -6.15
CA HIS A 239 21.23 -19.59 -5.25
C HIS A 239 22.15 -20.22 -4.19
N ASN A 240 23.18 -19.49 -3.78
CA ASN A 240 24.11 -19.98 -2.76
C ASN A 240 23.52 -19.85 -1.36
N THR A 241 23.11 -20.95 -0.77
CA THR A 241 22.52 -21.00 0.56
C THR A 241 23.54 -21.18 1.70
N THR A 242 24.83 -21.44 1.41
CA THR A 242 25.84 -21.69 2.45
C THR A 242 26.17 -20.48 3.31
N ASN A 243 25.82 -19.27 2.89
CA ASN A 243 26.08 -18.02 3.59
C ASN A 243 24.82 -17.14 3.63
N LEU A 244 23.66 -17.76 3.82
CA LEU A 244 22.40 -17.01 4.00
C LEU A 244 22.46 -16.11 5.23
N LYS A 245 21.91 -14.92 5.10
CA LYS A 245 21.82 -13.89 6.13
C LYS A 245 20.38 -13.60 6.51
N ALA A 246 19.47 -13.75 5.57
CA ALA A 246 18.02 -13.71 5.78
C ALA A 246 17.33 -14.55 4.70
N ALA A 247 16.23 -15.18 5.06
CA ALA A 247 15.25 -15.71 4.12
C ALA A 247 13.86 -15.62 4.75
N TRP A 248 12.86 -15.39 3.94
CA TRP A 248 11.45 -15.38 4.35
C TRP A 248 10.56 -15.56 3.14
N GLN A 249 9.29 -15.79 3.38
CA GLN A 249 8.28 -15.92 2.34
C GLN A 249 7.07 -15.05 2.63
N PHE A 250 6.31 -14.76 1.58
CA PHE A 250 5.04 -14.05 1.65
C PHE A 250 4.12 -14.49 0.50
N HIS A 251 2.81 -14.31 0.70
CA HIS A 251 1.80 -14.62 -0.30
C HIS A 251 1.11 -13.34 -0.77
N THR A 252 0.99 -13.15 -2.09
CA THR A 252 0.30 -12.01 -2.66
C THR A 252 -1.22 -12.21 -2.65
N ALA A 253 -1.96 -11.10 -2.53
CA ALA A 253 -3.41 -11.09 -2.56
C ALA A 253 -3.97 -11.54 -3.92
N SER A 254 -5.18 -12.08 -3.92
CA SER A 254 -5.91 -12.43 -5.14
C SER A 254 -6.42 -11.18 -5.87
N MET A 255 -6.66 -11.30 -7.17
CA MET A 255 -7.33 -10.25 -7.94
C MET A 255 -8.75 -9.97 -7.42
N GLU A 256 -9.42 -10.97 -6.86
CA GLU A 256 -10.74 -10.79 -6.25
C GLU A 256 -10.65 -9.87 -5.03
N SER A 257 -9.65 -10.04 -4.18
CA SER A 257 -9.43 -9.17 -3.03
C SER A 257 -9.03 -7.74 -3.45
N ILE A 258 -8.16 -7.61 -4.48
CA ILE A 258 -7.59 -6.32 -4.89
C ILE A 258 -8.61 -5.45 -5.64
N VAL A 259 -9.34 -6.02 -6.61
CA VAL A 259 -10.21 -5.24 -7.51
C VAL A 259 -11.69 -5.61 -7.42
N GLY A 260 -12.02 -6.70 -6.74
CA GLY A 260 -13.40 -7.20 -6.62
C GLY A 260 -14.38 -6.15 -6.09
N PRO A 261 -14.09 -5.45 -4.98
CA PRO A 261 -14.95 -4.38 -4.46
C PRO A 261 -15.22 -3.28 -5.50
N MET A 262 -14.17 -2.80 -6.18
CA MET A 262 -14.33 -1.78 -7.22
C MET A 262 -15.10 -2.30 -8.45
N LEU A 263 -14.89 -3.55 -8.86
CA LEU A 263 -15.67 -4.15 -9.96
C LEU A 263 -17.15 -4.30 -9.61
N SER A 264 -17.46 -4.59 -8.33
CA SER A 264 -18.84 -4.61 -7.82
C SER A 264 -19.47 -3.22 -7.88
N MET A 265 -18.78 -2.19 -7.39
CA MET A 265 -19.23 -0.79 -7.50
C MET A 265 -19.45 -0.37 -8.96
N ARG A 266 -18.49 -0.72 -9.84
CA ARG A 266 -18.59 -0.42 -11.26
C ARG A 266 -19.82 -1.03 -11.90
N ALA A 267 -20.09 -2.29 -11.63
CA ALA A 267 -21.23 -3.01 -12.20
C ALA A 267 -22.57 -2.38 -11.75
N ASP A 268 -22.74 -2.14 -10.46
CA ASP A 268 -23.93 -1.50 -9.89
C ASP A 268 -24.07 -0.04 -10.38
N ALA A 269 -22.96 0.71 -10.45
CA ALA A 269 -22.97 2.09 -10.94
C ALA A 269 -23.39 2.18 -12.41
N LEU A 270 -22.88 1.30 -13.29
CA LEU A 270 -23.27 1.27 -14.70
C LEU A 270 -24.74 0.88 -14.91
N GLU A 271 -25.27 -0.03 -14.09
CA GLU A 271 -26.70 -0.38 -14.11
C GLU A 271 -27.56 0.84 -13.75
N ARG A 272 -27.19 1.59 -12.71
CA ARG A 272 -27.90 2.80 -12.26
C ARG A 272 -27.82 3.96 -13.23
N LEU A 273 -26.66 4.16 -13.87
CA LEU A 273 -26.43 5.19 -14.87
C LEU A 273 -27.22 4.94 -16.16
N GLY A 274 -27.49 3.66 -16.48
CA GLY A 274 -28.06 3.30 -17.78
C GLY A 274 -27.13 3.65 -18.95
N ASP A 275 -27.72 3.84 -20.13
CA ASP A 275 -26.95 4.15 -21.35
C ASP A 275 -26.58 5.63 -21.47
N ASP A 276 -27.34 6.53 -20.84
CA ASP A 276 -27.27 7.98 -21.08
C ASP A 276 -26.79 8.79 -19.86
N GLY A 277 -26.54 8.15 -18.72
CA GLY A 277 -26.35 8.83 -17.43
C GLY A 277 -27.69 9.22 -16.79
N ILE A 278 -27.67 9.80 -15.57
CA ILE A 278 -28.89 10.06 -14.80
C ILE A 278 -29.43 11.46 -15.06
N ALA A 279 -28.63 12.50 -14.79
CA ALA A 279 -29.02 13.88 -14.98
C ALA A 279 -27.80 14.81 -15.18
N CYS A 280 -28.05 15.93 -15.83
CA CYS A 280 -27.09 16.98 -16.08
C CYS A 280 -27.80 18.34 -15.91
N ASN A 281 -27.17 19.25 -15.17
CA ASN A 281 -27.68 20.57 -14.93
C ASN A 281 -26.61 21.63 -15.18
N VAL A 282 -26.92 22.62 -16.03
CA VAL A 282 -26.04 23.78 -16.28
C VAL A 282 -26.40 24.88 -15.30
N GLU A 283 -25.42 25.36 -14.55
CA GLU A 283 -25.58 26.42 -13.56
C GLU A 283 -25.16 27.78 -14.10
N SER A 284 -24.07 27.82 -14.87
CA SER A 284 -23.58 29.06 -15.46
C SER A 284 -22.85 28.84 -16.78
N VAL A 285 -22.90 29.85 -17.63
CA VAL A 285 -22.12 29.95 -18.87
C VAL A 285 -21.40 31.29 -18.84
N GLU A 286 -20.10 31.27 -18.95
CA GLU A 286 -19.24 32.45 -18.98
C GLU A 286 -18.56 32.54 -20.35
N THR A 287 -18.53 33.76 -20.91
CA THR A 287 -17.73 34.10 -22.09
C THR A 287 -16.77 35.22 -21.67
N ASP A 288 -15.65 35.31 -22.34
CA ASP A 288 -14.59 36.30 -21.98
C ASP A 288 -14.11 36.16 -20.51
N TRP A 289 -13.98 34.91 -20.05
CA TRP A 289 -13.62 34.59 -18.66
C TRP A 289 -12.12 34.61 -18.37
N MET A 290 -11.29 34.72 -19.43
CA MET A 290 -9.86 35.02 -19.34
C MET A 290 -9.56 36.37 -19.96
N ASP A 291 -8.47 37.04 -19.56
CA ASP A 291 -7.98 38.28 -20.16
C ASP A 291 -7.41 38.10 -21.60
N ASP A 292 -7.61 36.96 -22.21
CA ASP A 292 -7.16 36.57 -23.54
C ASP A 292 -8.33 36.06 -24.38
N SER A 293 -9.14 36.98 -24.86
CA SER A 293 -10.35 36.71 -25.64
C SER A 293 -10.12 36.04 -27.00
N GLU A 294 -8.87 35.84 -27.43
CA GLU A 294 -8.56 35.13 -28.67
C GLU A 294 -8.59 33.61 -28.49
N ASN A 295 -8.55 33.10 -27.27
CA ASN A 295 -8.39 31.68 -26.98
C ASN A 295 -9.57 31.05 -26.23
N ASP A 296 -10.35 31.80 -25.48
CA ASP A 296 -11.49 31.32 -24.73
C ASP A 296 -12.81 31.61 -25.45
N PHE A 297 -13.65 30.60 -25.56
CA PHE A 297 -14.99 30.81 -26.12
C PHE A 297 -16.06 30.66 -25.07
N ARG A 298 -16.14 29.50 -24.42
CA ARG A 298 -17.24 29.23 -23.49
C ARG A 298 -16.77 28.38 -22.32
N LEU A 299 -17.00 28.87 -21.11
CA LEU A 299 -16.83 28.13 -19.87
C LEU A 299 -18.21 27.80 -19.31
N ILE A 300 -18.51 26.52 -19.17
CA ILE A 300 -19.79 26.01 -18.67
C ILE A 300 -19.51 25.31 -17.34
N LYS A 301 -20.23 25.73 -16.28
CA LYS A 301 -20.21 25.05 -14.98
C LYS A 301 -21.58 24.46 -14.71
N GLY A 302 -21.59 23.32 -14.06
CA GLY A 302 -22.82 22.62 -13.72
C GLY A 302 -22.57 21.40 -12.85
N THR A 303 -23.62 20.63 -12.66
CA THR A 303 -23.60 19.36 -11.93
C THR A 303 -24.08 18.20 -12.80
N TYR A 304 -23.63 17.01 -12.44
CA TYR A 304 -24.12 15.76 -12.98
C TYR A 304 -24.37 14.77 -11.84
N THR A 305 -25.35 13.90 -12.03
CA THR A 305 -25.77 12.96 -10.99
C THR A 305 -24.98 11.66 -11.09
N VAL A 306 -24.43 11.22 -9.96
CA VAL A 306 -23.64 9.98 -9.85
C VAL A 306 -24.18 9.05 -8.78
N PRO A 307 -24.11 7.72 -8.98
CA PRO A 307 -24.27 6.75 -7.89
C PRO A 307 -23.15 6.93 -6.86
N HIS A 308 -23.54 7.05 -5.58
CA HIS A 308 -22.61 7.35 -4.49
C HIS A 308 -22.56 6.19 -3.49
N TYR A 309 -21.36 5.80 -3.10
CA TYR A 309 -21.07 4.65 -2.24
C TYR A 309 -20.40 5.03 -0.92
N LEU A 310 -19.95 6.29 -0.79
CA LEU A 310 -19.39 6.78 0.47
C LEU A 310 -20.52 7.07 1.47
N GLU A 311 -20.25 6.87 2.76
CA GLU A 311 -21.20 7.19 3.84
C GLU A 311 -21.62 8.66 3.82
N TRP A 312 -20.70 9.55 3.44
CA TRP A 312 -20.90 11.01 3.34
C TRP A 312 -20.26 11.56 2.06
N GLN A 313 -20.85 12.57 1.47
CA GLN A 313 -20.28 13.23 0.28
C GLN A 313 -19.01 14.02 0.61
N ASN A 314 -18.93 14.63 1.80
CA ASN A 314 -17.78 15.40 2.25
C ASN A 314 -16.77 14.53 3.02
N PRO A 315 -15.44 14.84 2.92
CA PRO A 315 -14.44 14.18 3.73
C PRO A 315 -14.57 14.56 5.23
N PRO A 316 -14.16 13.67 6.16
CA PRO A 316 -13.73 12.29 5.94
C PRO A 316 -14.91 11.36 5.64
N SER A 317 -14.72 10.35 4.79
CA SER A 317 -15.78 9.38 4.48
C SER A 317 -15.17 8.08 3.97
N LEU A 318 -15.79 6.96 4.34
CA LEU A 318 -15.45 5.62 3.91
C LEU A 318 -16.53 5.07 2.98
N ILE A 319 -16.21 4.07 2.19
CA ILE A 319 -17.19 3.32 1.40
C ILE A 319 -18.10 2.56 2.35
N SER A 320 -19.41 2.73 2.18
CA SER A 320 -20.42 1.91 2.87
C SER A 320 -20.33 0.48 2.37
N THR A 321 -20.14 -0.49 3.28
CA THR A 321 -20.02 -1.90 2.95
C THR A 321 -21.02 -2.76 3.72
N ASP A 322 -21.33 -3.94 3.20
CA ASP A 322 -22.01 -4.98 3.95
C ASP A 322 -21.04 -5.73 4.89
N ALA A 323 -21.56 -6.72 5.60
CA ALA A 323 -20.78 -7.53 6.54
C ALA A 323 -19.64 -8.35 5.89
N ASN A 324 -19.61 -8.45 4.56
CA ASN A 324 -18.59 -9.15 3.79
C ASN A 324 -17.57 -8.17 3.16
N GLY A 325 -17.71 -6.87 3.41
CA GLY A 325 -16.87 -5.84 2.79
C GLY A 325 -17.31 -5.45 1.36
N THR A 326 -18.48 -5.89 0.90
CA THR A 326 -18.98 -5.53 -0.43
C THR A 326 -19.55 -4.11 -0.42
N PRO A 327 -19.09 -3.21 -1.31
CA PRO A 327 -19.61 -1.85 -1.40
C PRO A 327 -21.11 -1.78 -1.63
N GLN A 328 -21.77 -0.86 -0.94
CA GLN A 328 -23.21 -0.66 -0.99
C GLN A 328 -23.55 0.73 -1.50
N PHE A 329 -24.48 0.82 -2.44
CA PHE A 329 -25.04 2.09 -2.88
C PHE A 329 -25.74 2.82 -1.72
N VAL A 330 -25.43 4.11 -1.55
CA VAL A 330 -26.01 4.96 -0.51
C VAL A 330 -27.09 5.85 -1.10
N GLU A 331 -26.73 6.68 -2.09
CA GLU A 331 -27.66 7.65 -2.70
C GLU A 331 -27.16 8.08 -4.10
N ASN A 332 -27.97 8.85 -4.80
CA ASN A 332 -27.48 9.62 -5.94
C ASN A 332 -26.98 10.98 -5.45
N ALA A 333 -25.75 11.34 -5.82
CA ALA A 333 -25.12 12.59 -5.45
C ALA A 333 -24.95 13.50 -6.67
N GLU A 334 -24.98 14.83 -6.45
CA GLU A 334 -24.64 15.83 -7.44
C GLU A 334 -23.14 16.14 -7.33
N VAL A 335 -22.44 16.05 -8.47
CA VAL A 335 -21.01 16.32 -8.56
C VAL A 335 -20.76 17.43 -9.57
N ASP A 336 -19.90 18.38 -9.21
CA ASP A 336 -19.58 19.53 -10.04
C ASP A 336 -18.76 19.12 -11.28
N PHE A 337 -19.05 19.75 -12.42
CA PHE A 337 -18.19 19.73 -13.60
C PHE A 337 -17.88 21.15 -14.08
N THR A 338 -16.77 21.27 -14.79
CA THR A 338 -16.41 22.43 -15.57
C THR A 338 -16.07 21.98 -16.98
N LEU A 339 -16.78 22.51 -17.97
CA LEU A 339 -16.54 22.27 -19.39
C LEU A 339 -16.03 23.54 -20.05
N VAL A 340 -14.98 23.42 -20.85
CA VAL A 340 -14.42 24.49 -21.66
C VAL A 340 -14.54 24.13 -23.15
N ILE A 341 -15.10 25.04 -23.93
CA ILE A 341 -15.12 24.96 -25.38
C ILE A 341 -14.18 26.05 -25.93
N PRO A 342 -13.11 25.68 -26.66
CA PRO A 342 -12.13 26.65 -27.15
C PRO A 342 -12.66 27.45 -28.34
N GLN A 343 -12.13 28.65 -28.54
CA GLN A 343 -12.53 29.59 -29.60
C GLN A 343 -12.41 28.98 -30.98
N VAL A 344 -11.40 28.14 -31.24
CA VAL A 344 -11.17 27.53 -32.56
C VAL A 344 -12.37 26.70 -33.06
N LEU A 345 -13.12 26.04 -32.19
CA LEU A 345 -14.30 25.26 -32.56
C LEU A 345 -15.45 26.19 -32.98
N ALA A 346 -15.62 27.32 -32.32
CA ALA A 346 -16.60 28.34 -32.66
C ALA A 346 -16.24 29.03 -33.99
N ASP A 347 -14.98 29.42 -34.18
CA ASP A 347 -14.50 30.07 -35.42
C ASP A 347 -14.66 29.21 -36.65
N LYS A 348 -14.38 27.91 -36.49
CA LYS A 348 -14.57 26.92 -37.57
C LYS A 348 -16.00 26.44 -37.71
N ASN A 349 -16.86 26.76 -36.73
CA ASN A 349 -18.23 26.26 -36.62
C ASN A 349 -18.30 24.73 -36.80
N GLN A 350 -17.42 24.02 -36.07
CA GLN A 350 -17.27 22.57 -36.17
C GLN A 350 -17.31 21.90 -34.80
N SER A 351 -17.70 20.65 -34.79
CA SER A 351 -17.65 19.76 -33.61
C SER A 351 -16.22 19.26 -33.37
N GLY A 352 -15.78 19.22 -32.14
CA GLY A 352 -14.51 18.61 -31.72
C GLY A 352 -14.70 17.54 -30.67
N PRO A 353 -13.78 16.56 -30.57
CA PRO A 353 -13.82 15.53 -29.54
C PRO A 353 -13.89 16.09 -28.13
N LEU A 354 -14.51 15.33 -27.22
CA LEU A 354 -14.53 15.65 -25.81
C LEU A 354 -13.37 14.97 -25.08
N VAL A 355 -12.64 15.72 -24.27
CA VAL A 355 -11.57 15.21 -23.42
C VAL A 355 -11.98 15.37 -21.95
N VAL A 356 -12.04 14.25 -21.22
CA VAL A 356 -12.16 14.25 -19.78
C VAL A 356 -10.79 14.57 -19.18
N TRP A 357 -10.74 15.63 -18.36
CA TRP A 357 -9.50 16.15 -17.79
C TRP A 357 -9.25 15.64 -16.37
N GLY A 358 -8.09 15.00 -16.16
CA GLY A 358 -7.57 14.62 -14.86
C GLY A 358 -6.55 15.63 -14.35
N HIS A 359 -6.89 16.34 -13.27
CA HIS A 359 -6.05 17.37 -12.67
C HIS A 359 -4.85 16.82 -11.87
N GLY A 360 -3.89 17.67 -11.56
CA GLY A 360 -2.76 17.36 -10.67
C GLY A 360 -3.16 17.35 -9.19
N PHE A 361 -2.19 16.99 -8.33
CA PHE A 361 -2.36 16.94 -6.88
C PHE A 361 -2.93 18.25 -6.32
N LEU A 362 -3.95 18.15 -5.46
CA LEU A 362 -4.71 19.26 -4.86
C LEU A 362 -5.42 20.19 -5.86
N GLY A 363 -5.55 19.75 -7.12
CA GLY A 363 -6.34 20.45 -8.10
C GLY A 363 -7.85 20.19 -7.97
N ASP A 364 -8.59 20.69 -8.96
CA ASP A 364 -10.01 20.46 -9.14
C ASP A 364 -10.36 20.38 -10.65
N GLY A 365 -11.65 20.28 -10.97
CA GLY A 365 -12.11 20.27 -12.36
C GLY A 365 -11.71 21.51 -13.16
N ARG A 366 -11.43 22.64 -12.49
CA ARG A 366 -11.01 23.87 -13.17
C ARG A 366 -9.61 23.82 -13.75
N GLY A 367 -8.82 22.76 -13.46
CA GLY A 367 -7.54 22.54 -14.14
C GLY A 367 -7.64 22.56 -15.67
N ALA A 368 -8.82 22.29 -16.25
CA ALA A 368 -9.08 22.42 -17.68
C ALA A 368 -9.07 23.87 -18.21
N ILE A 369 -9.21 24.85 -17.33
CA ILE A 369 -9.25 26.28 -17.70
C ILE A 369 -7.90 26.98 -17.55
N SER A 370 -6.83 26.26 -17.22
CA SER A 370 -5.49 26.85 -17.20
C SER A 370 -5.05 27.27 -18.59
N SER A 371 -4.22 28.30 -18.69
CA SER A 371 -3.72 28.80 -19.96
C SER A 371 -3.01 27.72 -20.81
N ALA A 372 -2.30 26.79 -20.15
CA ALA A 372 -1.65 25.68 -20.82
C ALA A 372 -2.67 24.69 -21.45
N ALA A 373 -3.74 24.36 -20.72
CA ALA A 373 -4.79 23.50 -21.22
C ALA A 373 -5.54 24.14 -22.39
N ILE A 374 -5.82 25.46 -22.32
CA ILE A 374 -6.44 26.23 -23.42
C ILE A 374 -5.59 26.15 -24.69
N GLY A 375 -4.26 26.32 -24.59
CA GLY A 375 -3.36 26.19 -25.73
C GLY A 375 -3.48 24.83 -26.42
N TRP A 376 -3.57 23.75 -25.67
CA TRP A 376 -3.78 22.40 -26.24
C TRP A 376 -5.18 22.25 -26.85
N MET A 377 -6.22 22.74 -26.19
CA MET A 377 -7.58 22.70 -26.73
C MET A 377 -7.67 23.42 -28.09
N GLN A 378 -7.02 24.57 -28.22
CA GLN A 378 -6.94 25.31 -29.49
C GLN A 378 -6.15 24.54 -30.57
N GLU A 379 -4.98 23.97 -30.20
CA GLU A 379 -4.11 23.26 -31.15
C GLU A 379 -4.75 21.97 -31.65
N TYR A 380 -5.36 21.21 -30.75
CA TYR A 380 -5.95 19.89 -31.06
C TYR A 380 -7.45 19.94 -31.37
N GLU A 381 -8.07 21.12 -31.31
CA GLU A 381 -9.48 21.33 -31.64
C GLU A 381 -10.43 20.47 -30.80
N VAL A 382 -10.19 20.39 -29.47
CA VAL A 382 -10.94 19.56 -28.53
C VAL A 382 -11.62 20.41 -27.47
N ALA A 383 -12.80 19.97 -27.00
CA ALA A 383 -13.40 20.49 -25.78
C ALA A 383 -12.90 19.70 -24.58
N MET A 384 -12.77 20.33 -23.40
CA MET A 384 -12.36 19.64 -22.17
C MET A 384 -13.42 19.78 -21.07
N VAL A 385 -13.72 18.66 -20.40
CA VAL A 385 -14.55 18.62 -19.21
C VAL A 385 -13.77 18.03 -18.05
N GLY A 386 -13.85 18.66 -16.88
CA GLY A 386 -13.16 18.20 -15.68
C GLY A 386 -14.07 18.15 -14.45
N THR A 387 -13.77 17.24 -13.56
CA THR A 387 -14.33 17.11 -12.21
C THR A 387 -13.22 16.80 -11.21
N ALA A 388 -13.48 16.95 -9.91
CA ALA A 388 -12.47 16.67 -8.89
C ALA A 388 -12.09 15.19 -8.84
N ILE A 389 -10.78 14.91 -8.66
CA ILE A 389 -10.27 13.61 -8.24
C ILE A 389 -10.32 13.62 -6.71
N SER A 390 -11.47 13.19 -6.16
CA SER A 390 -11.70 13.14 -4.71
C SER A 390 -10.73 12.18 -4.04
N GLY A 391 -10.31 12.49 -2.82
CA GLY A 391 -9.26 11.83 -2.08
C GLY A 391 -7.93 12.59 -2.13
N TRP A 392 -7.62 13.24 -3.27
CA TRP A 392 -6.41 14.04 -3.47
C TRP A 392 -6.69 15.41 -4.11
N SER A 393 -7.90 15.92 -3.98
CA SER A 393 -8.28 17.27 -4.39
C SER A 393 -8.05 18.30 -3.28
N GLY A 394 -8.19 19.57 -3.60
CA GLY A 394 -8.07 20.65 -2.61
C GLY A 394 -9.06 20.54 -1.45
N SER A 395 -10.23 19.94 -1.66
CA SER A 395 -11.23 19.70 -0.62
C SER A 395 -10.86 18.58 0.35
N ASP A 396 -9.87 17.74 0.02
CA ASP A 396 -9.45 16.60 0.84
C ASP A 396 -8.27 16.93 1.76
N MET A 397 -7.82 18.18 1.80
CA MET A 397 -6.59 18.59 2.48
C MET A 397 -6.56 18.16 3.96
N ASP A 398 -7.68 18.36 4.68
CA ASP A 398 -7.75 18.00 6.11
C ASP A 398 -7.59 16.49 6.31
N THR A 399 -8.21 15.68 5.45
CA THR A 399 -8.13 14.21 5.51
C THR A 399 -6.72 13.73 5.13
N ILE A 400 -6.09 14.39 4.15
CA ILE A 400 -4.69 14.11 3.78
C ILE A 400 -3.78 14.34 4.99
N PHE A 401 -3.94 15.46 5.70
CA PHE A 401 -3.15 15.72 6.92
C PHE A 401 -3.42 14.69 8.03
N MET A 402 -4.67 14.25 8.20
CA MET A 402 -4.98 13.18 9.14
C MET A 402 -4.25 11.87 8.78
N GLY A 403 -4.29 11.45 7.50
CA GLY A 403 -3.61 10.26 7.01
C GLY A 403 -2.09 10.30 7.13
N LEU A 404 -1.49 11.49 6.99
CA LEU A 404 -0.06 11.70 7.22
C LEU A 404 0.31 11.60 8.71
N GLY A 405 -0.59 11.94 9.61
CA GLY A 405 -0.40 11.83 11.06
C GLY A 405 -0.68 10.43 11.60
N ASN A 406 -1.62 9.71 11.01
CA ASN A 406 -1.96 8.34 11.36
C ASN A 406 -2.48 7.60 10.11
N PRO A 407 -1.79 6.54 9.64
CA PRO A 407 -2.13 5.80 8.43
C PRO A 407 -3.54 5.24 8.38
N GLN A 408 -4.20 4.98 9.52
CA GLN A 408 -5.60 4.54 9.51
C GLN A 408 -6.53 5.49 8.74
N TYR A 409 -6.24 6.79 8.78
CA TYR A 409 -7.04 7.78 8.05
C TYR A 409 -6.71 7.81 6.55
N PHE A 410 -5.69 7.07 6.09
CA PHE A 410 -5.39 6.94 4.66
C PHE A 410 -6.50 6.19 3.91
N GLU A 411 -7.27 5.35 4.58
CA GLU A 411 -8.45 4.68 4.01
C GLU A 411 -9.44 5.69 3.42
N HIS A 412 -9.60 6.85 4.05
CA HIS A 412 -10.49 7.89 3.52
C HIS A 412 -10.03 8.42 2.16
N GLN A 413 -8.71 8.46 1.89
CA GLN A 413 -8.20 8.83 0.58
C GLN A 413 -8.44 7.71 -0.43
N SER A 414 -8.14 6.46 -0.08
CA SER A 414 -8.29 5.32 -0.99
C SER A 414 -9.76 5.10 -1.37
N ASP A 415 -10.69 5.20 -0.42
CA ASP A 415 -12.12 5.03 -0.66
C ASP A 415 -12.69 6.17 -1.53
N ARG A 416 -12.29 7.40 -1.27
CA ARG A 416 -12.68 8.55 -2.10
C ARG A 416 -12.08 8.48 -3.51
N LEU A 417 -10.90 7.88 -3.67
CA LEU A 417 -10.34 7.58 -4.99
C LEU A 417 -11.15 6.51 -5.72
N GLN A 418 -11.63 5.48 -5.04
CA GLN A 418 -12.52 4.50 -5.64
C GLN A 418 -13.85 5.14 -6.08
N GLN A 419 -14.45 6.02 -5.26
CA GLN A 419 -15.61 6.79 -5.68
C GLN A 419 -15.30 7.69 -6.89
N THR A 420 -14.08 8.23 -6.99
CA THR A 420 -13.65 9.01 -8.16
C THR A 420 -13.70 8.20 -9.46
N LEU A 421 -13.40 6.90 -9.43
CA LEU A 421 -13.54 6.05 -10.63
C LEU A 421 -15.00 6.02 -11.11
N VAL A 422 -15.94 5.92 -10.17
CA VAL A 422 -17.38 6.01 -10.49
C VAL A 422 -17.74 7.39 -11.02
N ASN A 423 -17.26 8.47 -10.38
CA ASN A 423 -17.55 9.84 -10.81
C ASN A 423 -17.06 10.11 -12.24
N GLN A 424 -15.82 9.71 -12.56
CA GLN A 424 -15.24 9.89 -13.89
C GLN A 424 -15.95 9.06 -14.97
N MET A 425 -16.34 7.85 -14.63
CA MET A 425 -17.17 6.98 -15.47
C MET A 425 -18.53 7.63 -15.76
N ALA A 426 -19.20 8.13 -14.70
CA ALA A 426 -20.48 8.80 -14.78
C ALA A 426 -20.38 10.09 -15.61
N LEU A 427 -19.30 10.88 -15.46
CA LEU A 427 -19.05 12.09 -16.26
C LEU A 427 -19.00 11.76 -17.75
N ALA A 428 -18.17 10.78 -18.12
CA ALA A 428 -18.05 10.36 -19.53
C ALA A 428 -19.40 9.89 -20.09
N ARG A 429 -20.11 9.02 -19.36
CA ARG A 429 -21.43 8.50 -19.73
C ARG A 429 -22.47 9.61 -19.87
N THR A 430 -22.51 10.54 -18.92
CA THR A 430 -23.47 11.65 -18.92
C THR A 430 -23.26 12.59 -20.12
N PHE A 431 -22.00 12.86 -20.49
CA PHE A 431 -21.70 13.69 -21.65
C PHE A 431 -21.92 12.96 -22.98
N LYS A 432 -21.88 11.62 -23.02
CA LYS A 432 -22.35 10.84 -24.19
C LYS A 432 -23.87 10.80 -24.31
N GLY A 433 -24.57 10.93 -23.20
CA GLY A 433 -26.03 10.82 -23.10
C GLY A 433 -26.73 12.15 -22.80
N VAL A 434 -27.27 12.30 -21.58
CA VAL A 434 -28.20 13.42 -21.23
C VAL A 434 -27.58 14.81 -21.35
N CYS A 435 -26.25 14.95 -21.31
CA CYS A 435 -25.56 16.23 -21.55
C CYS A 435 -25.14 16.46 -23.00
N SER A 436 -25.32 15.50 -23.91
CA SER A 436 -24.81 15.59 -25.29
C SER A 436 -25.47 16.68 -26.13
N ASP A 437 -26.72 17.02 -25.83
CA ASP A 437 -27.55 17.92 -26.62
C ASP A 437 -28.02 19.17 -25.84
N ILE A 438 -27.36 19.52 -24.73
CA ILE A 438 -27.69 20.76 -24.00
C ILE A 438 -27.44 21.99 -24.89
N ALA A 439 -28.31 22.99 -24.78
CA ALA A 439 -28.30 24.15 -25.65
C ALA A 439 -26.98 24.92 -25.64
N GLU A 440 -26.30 24.87 -24.53
CA GLU A 440 -25.05 25.56 -24.25
C GLU A 440 -23.87 25.02 -25.05
N LEU A 441 -23.97 23.80 -25.62
CA LEU A 441 -22.96 23.24 -26.53
C LEU A 441 -23.13 23.75 -27.98
N THR A 442 -24.28 24.36 -28.31
CA THR A 442 -24.61 24.76 -29.66
C THR A 442 -24.20 26.20 -29.94
N TYR A 443 -23.58 26.43 -31.10
CA TYR A 443 -23.25 27.73 -31.64
C TYR A 443 -23.57 27.76 -33.12
N ASN A 444 -24.30 28.79 -33.61
CA ASN A 444 -24.74 28.93 -34.99
C ASN A 444 -25.37 27.67 -35.60
N GLY A 445 -26.09 26.89 -34.77
CA GLY A 445 -26.77 25.66 -35.19
C GLY A 445 -25.89 24.43 -35.23
N THR A 446 -24.61 24.52 -34.86
CA THR A 446 -23.66 23.40 -34.75
C THR A 446 -23.40 23.08 -33.29
N ASN A 447 -23.54 21.79 -32.90
CA ASN A 447 -23.04 21.31 -31.62
C ASN A 447 -21.51 21.27 -31.69
N LEU A 448 -20.82 22.05 -30.84
CA LEU A 448 -19.36 22.18 -30.87
C LEU A 448 -18.63 21.03 -30.17
N VAL A 449 -19.36 20.15 -29.48
CA VAL A 449 -18.78 19.01 -28.77
C VAL A 449 -19.24 17.70 -29.39
N ASP A 450 -18.32 16.90 -29.89
CA ASP A 450 -18.58 15.54 -30.37
C ASP A 450 -18.56 14.57 -29.19
N SER A 451 -19.74 14.31 -28.64
CA SER A 451 -19.94 13.39 -27.50
C SER A 451 -19.79 11.91 -27.88
N SER A 452 -19.65 11.57 -29.19
CA SER A 452 -19.38 10.20 -29.63
C SER A 452 -17.89 9.82 -29.51
N ASP A 453 -16.98 10.80 -29.46
CA ASP A 453 -15.53 10.62 -29.31
C ASP A 453 -15.06 11.21 -27.96
N VAL A 454 -15.17 10.42 -26.89
CA VAL A 454 -14.77 10.81 -25.53
C VAL A 454 -13.41 10.19 -25.19
N ASN A 455 -12.46 11.04 -24.87
CA ASN A 455 -11.09 10.67 -24.57
C ASN A 455 -10.71 11.15 -23.17
N TYR A 456 -9.58 10.69 -22.63
CA TYR A 456 -9.06 11.13 -21.35
C TYR A 456 -7.67 11.77 -21.51
N MET A 457 -7.42 12.83 -20.77
CA MET A 457 -6.08 13.40 -20.62
C MET A 457 -5.83 13.72 -19.16
N GLY A 458 -4.76 13.20 -18.61
CA GLY A 458 -4.41 13.43 -17.21
C GLY A 458 -2.98 13.90 -17.03
N TYR A 459 -2.79 14.85 -16.12
CA TYR A 459 -1.49 15.40 -15.74
C TYR A 459 -1.18 15.10 -14.27
N SER A 460 0.07 14.68 -13.97
CA SER A 460 0.52 14.38 -12.60
C SER A 460 -0.40 13.35 -11.93
N LEU A 461 -1.14 13.69 -10.87
CA LEU A 461 -2.14 12.82 -10.26
C LEU A 461 -3.13 12.26 -11.29
N GLY A 462 -3.65 13.10 -12.19
CA GLY A 462 -4.52 12.67 -13.28
C GLY A 462 -3.82 11.73 -14.26
N GLY A 463 -2.51 11.85 -14.45
CA GLY A 463 -1.69 10.91 -15.22
C GLY A 463 -1.51 9.57 -14.52
N ILE A 464 -1.34 9.58 -13.19
CA ILE A 464 -1.21 8.38 -12.35
C ILE A 464 -2.56 7.63 -12.33
N TYR A 465 -3.61 8.33 -11.92
CA TYR A 465 -4.92 7.73 -11.70
C TYR A 465 -5.70 7.48 -12.99
N GLY A 466 -5.33 8.18 -14.07
CA GLY A 466 -5.95 8.06 -15.38
C GLY A 466 -5.84 6.67 -16.00
N ALA A 467 -4.84 5.89 -15.65
CA ALA A 467 -4.75 4.49 -16.06
C ALA A 467 -5.95 3.68 -15.52
N SER A 468 -6.27 3.83 -14.24
CA SER A 468 -7.43 3.20 -13.63
C SER A 468 -8.74 3.76 -14.17
N ILE A 469 -8.88 5.09 -14.30
CA ILE A 469 -10.07 5.73 -14.89
C ILE A 469 -10.37 5.16 -16.27
N THR A 470 -9.36 5.06 -17.13
CA THR A 470 -9.53 4.53 -18.49
C THR A 470 -9.85 3.03 -18.49
N ALA A 471 -9.19 2.26 -17.62
CA ALA A 471 -9.41 0.82 -17.53
C ALA A 471 -10.84 0.47 -17.04
N PHE A 472 -11.38 1.27 -16.11
CA PHE A 472 -12.71 1.04 -15.54
C PHE A 472 -13.86 1.65 -16.38
N SER A 473 -13.61 2.71 -17.16
CA SER A 473 -14.65 3.37 -17.95
C SER A 473 -14.89 2.66 -19.29
N PRO A 474 -16.12 2.24 -19.59
CA PRO A 474 -16.44 1.68 -20.92
C PRO A 474 -16.64 2.78 -21.99
N ASP A 475 -16.61 4.06 -21.59
CA ASP A 475 -16.95 5.20 -22.43
C ASP A 475 -15.73 6.03 -22.86
N ILE A 476 -14.54 5.64 -22.41
CA ILE A 476 -13.28 6.30 -22.75
C ILE A 476 -12.41 5.31 -23.54
N ASP A 477 -12.18 5.62 -24.81
CA ASP A 477 -11.46 4.73 -25.72
C ASP A 477 -9.94 4.96 -25.74
N ARG A 478 -9.50 6.19 -25.44
CA ARG A 478 -8.09 6.59 -25.50
C ARG A 478 -7.72 7.48 -24.32
N ALA A 479 -6.49 7.35 -23.87
CA ALA A 479 -5.95 8.20 -22.80
C ALA A 479 -4.55 8.71 -23.15
N ALA A 480 -4.31 9.98 -22.80
CA ALA A 480 -2.99 10.57 -22.73
C ALA A 480 -2.61 10.77 -21.26
N LEU A 481 -1.68 9.96 -20.76
CA LEU A 481 -1.24 9.96 -19.37
C LEU A 481 0.11 10.69 -19.26
N TRP A 482 0.10 11.90 -18.77
CA TRP A 482 1.29 12.72 -18.69
C TRP A 482 1.85 12.74 -17.27
N VAL A 483 3.14 12.43 -17.14
CA VAL A 483 3.86 12.32 -15.86
C VAL A 483 3.18 11.30 -14.92
N GLY A 484 2.78 10.17 -15.50
CA GLY A 484 2.16 9.07 -14.76
C GLY A 484 3.17 8.31 -13.91
N GLY A 485 2.67 7.43 -13.07
CA GLY A 485 3.44 6.53 -12.22
C GLY A 485 2.54 5.46 -11.61
N SER A 486 3.15 4.41 -11.05
CA SER A 486 2.44 3.34 -10.36
C SER A 486 3.24 2.87 -9.15
N GLY A 487 2.57 2.16 -8.20
CA GLY A 487 3.18 1.70 -6.97
C GLY A 487 3.38 2.85 -5.98
N PHE A 488 2.31 3.21 -5.27
CA PHE A 488 2.27 4.36 -4.35
C PHE A 488 3.48 4.40 -3.41
N SER A 489 3.77 3.31 -2.72
CA SER A 489 4.88 3.23 -1.76
C SER A 489 6.26 3.42 -2.40
N THR A 490 6.39 3.17 -3.71
CA THR A 490 7.65 3.32 -4.44
C THR A 490 7.87 4.74 -4.91
N PHE A 491 6.83 5.43 -5.39
CA PHE A 491 6.99 6.76 -5.99
C PHE A 491 6.75 7.92 -5.02
N ILE A 492 5.94 7.76 -3.97
CA ILE A 492 5.50 8.89 -3.15
C ILE A 492 6.66 9.66 -2.52
N GLU A 493 7.63 8.98 -1.97
CA GLU A 493 8.82 9.61 -1.39
C GLU A 493 9.76 10.24 -2.42
N ARG A 494 9.62 9.91 -3.70
CA ARG A 494 10.37 10.50 -4.82
C ARG A 494 9.65 11.71 -5.43
N SER A 495 8.40 11.93 -5.03
CA SER A 495 7.62 13.09 -5.48
C SER A 495 8.19 14.39 -4.91
N THR A 496 8.32 15.42 -5.74
CA THR A 496 8.71 16.78 -5.29
C THR A 496 7.71 17.38 -4.30
N ASN A 497 6.46 16.92 -4.32
CA ASN A 497 5.42 17.38 -3.39
C ASN A 497 5.58 16.75 -2.00
N TYR A 498 6.20 15.57 -1.89
CA TYR A 498 6.30 14.83 -0.63
C TYR A 498 7.15 15.57 0.42
N ALA A 499 8.24 16.21 0.02
CA ALA A 499 9.13 16.91 0.94
C ALA A 499 8.41 17.98 1.78
N ALA A 500 7.43 18.69 1.19
CA ALA A 500 6.63 19.69 1.91
C ALA A 500 5.79 19.08 3.04
N PHE A 501 5.39 17.83 2.89
CA PHE A 501 4.57 17.11 3.87
C PHE A 501 5.42 16.28 4.84
N SER A 502 6.54 15.69 4.38
CA SER A 502 7.41 14.85 5.20
C SER A 502 8.27 15.66 6.18
N ASP A 503 8.89 16.74 5.69
CA ASP A 503 9.91 17.50 6.44
C ASP A 503 9.32 18.65 7.24
N GLY A 504 8.13 19.12 6.84
CA GLY A 504 7.54 20.34 7.38
C GLY A 504 6.52 20.16 8.47
N PHE A 505 5.66 19.15 8.46
CA PHE A 505 4.45 19.25 9.26
C PHE A 505 3.96 18.01 10.00
N ALA A 506 4.01 16.82 9.47
CA ALA A 506 3.25 15.75 10.11
C ALA A 506 4.01 14.44 10.26
N VAL A 507 4.56 13.92 9.17
CA VAL A 507 5.05 12.53 9.15
C VAL A 507 6.28 12.34 10.03
N SER A 508 7.25 13.25 9.97
CA SER A 508 8.47 13.17 10.81
C SER A 508 8.23 13.47 12.29
N GLN A 509 7.16 14.21 12.60
CA GLN A 509 6.75 14.44 13.99
C GLN A 509 5.90 13.28 14.53
N ALA A 510 5.06 12.69 13.70
CA ALA A 510 4.25 11.54 14.06
C ALA A 510 5.11 10.28 14.23
N TYR A 511 6.08 10.09 13.34
CA TYR A 511 6.96 8.93 13.30
C TYR A 511 8.41 9.40 13.13
N PRO A 512 9.11 9.72 14.23
CA PRO A 512 10.49 10.22 14.17
C PRO A 512 11.47 9.20 13.60
N GLU A 513 11.22 7.90 13.84
CA GLU A 513 12.08 6.84 13.33
C GLU A 513 11.87 6.65 11.81
N ARG A 514 12.97 6.58 11.07
CA ARG A 514 12.90 6.45 9.60
C ARG A 514 12.30 5.13 9.15
N ASN A 515 12.58 4.05 9.85
CA ASN A 515 12.05 2.73 9.55
C ASN A 515 10.53 2.67 9.69
N ASP A 516 9.97 3.32 10.73
CA ASP A 516 8.52 3.45 10.91
C ASP A 516 7.88 4.07 9.66
N ARG A 517 8.43 5.19 9.19
CA ARG A 517 7.89 5.89 8.01
C ARG A 517 7.93 5.03 6.75
N ALA A 518 9.03 4.35 6.48
CA ALA A 518 9.17 3.50 5.30
C ALA A 518 8.16 2.33 5.31
N LEU A 519 8.00 1.69 6.47
CA LEU A 519 7.08 0.57 6.64
C LEU A 519 5.61 1.03 6.58
N LEU A 520 5.26 2.14 7.21
CA LEU A 520 3.89 2.68 7.15
C LEU A 520 3.49 3.12 5.73
N ILE A 521 4.41 3.68 4.95
CA ILE A 521 4.16 3.96 3.52
C ILE A 521 3.90 2.66 2.74
N ALA A 522 4.62 1.59 3.06
CA ALA A 522 4.37 0.29 2.44
C ALA A 522 3.03 -0.32 2.87
N VAL A 523 2.58 -0.05 4.10
CA VAL A 523 1.23 -0.42 4.56
C VAL A 523 0.16 0.36 3.81
N CYS A 524 0.33 1.66 3.57
CA CYS A 524 -0.59 2.44 2.74
C CYS A 524 -0.74 1.88 1.30
N GLN A 525 0.23 1.11 0.81
CA GLN A 525 0.12 0.40 -0.47
C GLN A 525 -0.81 -0.81 -0.39
N GLN A 526 -1.16 -1.30 0.80
CA GLN A 526 -2.11 -2.40 0.99
C GLN A 526 -3.57 -1.90 0.92
N MET A 527 -3.80 -0.62 1.28
CA MET A 527 -5.11 0.04 1.20
C MET A 527 -5.45 0.44 -0.24
#